data_eef2cf6bcb3bd48708c26d40fba8c9cf
#
_entry.id   eef2cf6bcb3bd48708c26d40fba8c9cf
#
_cell.length_a   1.000
_cell.length_b   1.000
_cell.length_c   1.000
_cell.angle_alpha   90.00
_cell.angle_beta   90.00
_cell.angle_gamma   90.00
#
_symmetry.space_group_name_H-M   'P 1'
#
loop_
_entity.id
_entity.type
_entity.pdbx_description
1 polymer ?
#
loop_
_entity_poly.entity_id
_entity_poly.type
_entity_poly.pdbx_seq_one_letter_code
_entity_poly.pdbx_strand_id
1 'polypeptide(L)'
;AFAELAYRMDCLWDEWLKAGHDLVFTIGVVHTAPTSAIAIVPGEVTFCSDIRSLSQETLDGFHALFEEEARKIGEKRGVKFEFDGVIKSQPLAIHKELSEHLAKSATEAGLKVKKLPSGAGHDTVIFGNLGIPAAMIFVANQKGSHNPNEAMEITDFIQGAEALWHAVKAFPVEGIR
;
A
#
# COMPACT_ATOMS: atom_id res chain seq x y z
N ALA A 1 -24.40 10.87 6.81
CA ALA A 1 -23.35 10.24 7.63
C ALA A 1 -22.13 9.87 6.78
N PHE A 2 -22.25 8.95 5.81
CA PHE A 2 -21.12 8.48 4.99
C PHE A 2 -20.32 9.62 4.35
N ALA A 3 -20.96 10.54 3.62
CA ALA A 3 -20.26 11.65 2.97
C ALA A 3 -19.53 12.58 3.98
N GLU A 4 -20.09 12.73 5.19
CA GLU A 4 -19.45 13.51 6.27
C GLU A 4 -18.20 12.76 6.78
N LEU A 5 -18.28 11.45 6.95
CA LEU A 5 -17.13 10.64 7.33
C LEU A 5 -16.03 10.67 6.26
N ALA A 6 -16.39 10.47 5.00
CA ALA A 6 -15.44 10.50 3.89
C ALA A 6 -14.70 11.85 3.81
N TYR A 7 -15.44 12.97 3.88
CA TYR A 7 -14.83 14.30 3.88
C TYR A 7 -13.95 14.55 5.11
N ARG A 8 -14.40 14.12 6.30
CA ARG A 8 -13.62 14.29 7.52
C ARG A 8 -12.32 13.51 7.48
N MET A 9 -12.37 12.27 6.98
CA MET A 9 -11.18 11.43 6.83
C MET A 9 -10.21 11.96 5.78
N ASP A 10 -10.70 12.55 4.69
CA ASP A 10 -9.88 13.23 3.69
C ASP A 10 -9.11 14.41 4.30
N CYS A 11 -9.78 15.26 5.10
CA CYS A 11 -9.13 16.33 5.82
C CYS A 11 -8.05 15.84 6.81
N LEU A 12 -8.35 14.79 7.56
CA LEU A 12 -7.42 14.20 8.53
C LEU A 12 -6.22 13.54 7.84
N TRP A 13 -6.45 12.87 6.73
CA TRP A 13 -5.38 12.32 5.89
C TRP A 13 -4.40 13.41 5.43
N ASP A 14 -4.93 14.53 4.96
CA ASP A 14 -4.14 15.70 4.56
C ASP A 14 -3.32 16.29 5.73
N GLU A 15 -3.90 16.34 6.94
CA GLU A 15 -3.22 16.76 8.16
C GLU A 15 -2.07 15.82 8.53
N TRP A 16 -2.27 14.50 8.41
CA TRP A 16 -1.26 13.49 8.69
C TRP A 16 -0.12 13.52 7.68
N LEU A 17 -0.41 13.70 6.39
CA LEU A 17 0.62 13.89 5.37
C LEU A 17 1.47 15.13 5.65
N LYS A 18 0.86 16.26 6.03
CA LYS A 18 1.57 17.48 6.41
C LYS A 18 2.42 17.30 7.67
N ALA A 19 2.03 16.43 8.57
CA ALA A 19 2.82 16.05 9.74
C ALA A 19 3.98 15.10 9.42
N GLY A 20 4.11 14.64 8.18
CA GLY A 20 5.21 13.80 7.70
C GLY A 20 4.96 12.30 7.78
N HIS A 21 3.73 11.88 8.06
CA HIS A 21 3.38 10.45 8.01
C HIS A 21 3.35 9.96 6.56
N ASP A 22 3.88 8.76 6.32
CA ASP A 22 3.63 8.00 5.10
C ASP A 22 2.26 7.33 5.22
N LEU A 23 1.29 7.80 4.44
CA LEU A 23 -0.09 7.33 4.56
C LEU A 23 -0.82 7.41 3.22
N VAL A 24 -1.42 6.31 2.82
CA VAL A 24 -2.39 6.24 1.72
C VAL A 24 -3.76 5.91 2.32
N PHE A 25 -4.76 6.65 1.94
CA PHE A 25 -6.15 6.40 2.30
C PHE A 25 -7.04 6.47 1.06
N THR A 26 -7.88 5.47 0.87
CA THR A 26 -8.78 5.39 -0.29
C THR A 26 -10.13 4.80 0.13
N ILE A 27 -11.22 5.38 -0.34
CA ILE A 27 -12.54 4.74 -0.34
C ILE A 27 -12.82 4.34 -1.78
N GLY A 28 -12.59 3.05 -2.09
CA GLY A 28 -12.62 2.55 -3.47
C GLY A 28 -13.97 2.02 -3.92
N VAL A 29 -14.83 1.64 -3.00
CA VAL A 29 -16.15 1.05 -3.29
C VAL A 29 -17.18 1.69 -2.40
N VAL A 30 -18.31 2.08 -2.99
CA VAL A 30 -19.48 2.61 -2.26
C VAL A 30 -20.74 2.10 -2.93
N HIS A 31 -21.60 1.47 -2.16
CA HIS A 31 -22.91 1.00 -2.60
C HIS A 31 -24.01 1.51 -1.68
N THR A 32 -25.12 1.87 -2.25
CA THR A 32 -26.38 2.08 -1.51
C THR A 32 -27.25 0.84 -1.62
N ALA A 33 -28.21 0.68 -0.69
CA ALA A 33 -29.14 -0.43 -0.77
C ALA A 33 -29.84 -0.50 -2.15
N PRO A 34 -30.12 -1.70 -2.69
CA PRO A 34 -30.78 -1.86 -3.99
C PRO A 34 -32.14 -1.16 -4.10
N THR A 35 -32.77 -0.89 -2.97
CA THR A 35 -34.07 -0.18 -2.85
C THR A 35 -33.93 1.34 -2.90
N SER A 36 -32.70 1.87 -3.00
CA SER A 36 -32.46 3.31 -3.08
C SER A 36 -32.98 3.91 -4.38
N ALA A 37 -33.51 5.13 -4.31
CA ALA A 37 -34.03 5.87 -5.45
C ALA A 37 -33.63 7.35 -5.36
N ILE A 38 -33.72 8.08 -6.47
CA ILE A 38 -33.26 9.47 -6.60
C ILE A 38 -33.80 10.40 -5.50
N ALA A 39 -35.05 10.22 -5.09
CA ALA A 39 -35.73 11.07 -4.12
C ALA A 39 -35.74 10.49 -2.69
N ILE A 40 -35.00 9.44 -2.42
CA ILE A 40 -35.00 8.73 -1.13
C ILE A 40 -33.58 8.76 -0.54
N VAL A 41 -33.47 9.19 0.70
CA VAL A 41 -32.23 9.04 1.46
C VAL A 41 -31.97 7.55 1.68
N PRO A 42 -30.86 6.98 1.25
CA PRO A 42 -30.57 5.56 1.47
C PRO A 42 -30.57 5.22 2.95
N GLY A 43 -31.26 4.12 3.30
CA GLY A 43 -31.28 3.61 4.68
C GLY A 43 -29.99 2.91 5.05
N GLU A 44 -29.22 2.47 4.04
CA GLU A 44 -27.95 1.75 4.20
C GLU A 44 -26.96 2.16 3.11
N VAL A 45 -25.70 2.29 3.51
CA VAL A 45 -24.57 2.49 2.60
C VAL A 45 -23.45 1.56 3.03
N THR A 46 -23.02 0.70 2.12
CA THR A 46 -21.83 -0.15 2.29
C THR A 46 -20.66 0.47 1.55
N PHE A 47 -19.50 0.50 2.17
CA PHE A 47 -18.29 1.00 1.55
C PHE A 47 -17.05 0.21 1.99
N CYS A 48 -16.03 0.21 1.14
CA CYS A 48 -14.72 -0.36 1.45
C CYS A 48 -13.66 0.74 1.43
N SER A 49 -12.83 0.76 2.46
CA SER A 49 -11.67 1.64 2.55
C SER A 49 -10.38 0.84 2.58
N ASP A 50 -9.31 1.43 2.07
CA ASP A 50 -7.96 0.90 2.08
C ASP A 50 -7.04 1.92 2.73
N ILE A 51 -6.26 1.47 3.73
CA ILE A 51 -5.31 2.29 4.48
C ILE A 51 -3.96 1.60 4.36
N ARG A 52 -2.94 2.33 3.87
CA ARG A 52 -1.58 1.81 3.69
C ARG A 52 -0.56 2.75 4.28
N SER A 53 0.46 2.20 4.91
CA SER A 53 1.63 2.92 5.42
C SER A 53 2.82 1.96 5.55
N LEU A 54 4.03 2.48 5.55
CA LEU A 54 5.24 1.75 5.94
C LEU A 54 5.38 1.61 7.46
N SER A 55 4.57 2.34 8.24
CA SER A 55 4.60 2.36 9.70
C SER A 55 3.35 1.69 10.27
N GLN A 56 3.52 0.65 11.07
CA GLN A 56 2.43 0.01 11.80
C GLN A 56 1.74 0.98 12.77
N GLU A 57 2.52 1.84 13.43
CA GLU A 57 1.98 2.87 14.34
C GLU A 57 1.06 3.86 13.60
N THR A 58 1.45 4.28 12.40
CA THR A 58 0.64 5.13 11.53
C THR A 58 -0.66 4.42 11.13
N LEU A 59 -0.59 3.15 10.75
CA LEU A 59 -1.77 2.34 10.39
C LEU A 59 -2.75 2.24 11.55
N ASP A 60 -2.27 1.84 12.73
CA ASP A 60 -3.10 1.65 13.90
C ASP A 60 -3.70 2.97 14.39
N GLY A 61 -2.91 4.05 14.38
CA GLY A 61 -3.36 5.38 14.77
C GLY A 61 -4.43 5.94 13.84
N PHE A 62 -4.24 5.83 12.52
CA PHE A 62 -5.23 6.33 11.55
C PHE A 62 -6.50 5.47 11.52
N HIS A 63 -6.38 4.16 11.72
CA HIS A 63 -7.53 3.28 11.87
C HIS A 63 -8.37 3.62 13.12
N ALA A 64 -7.72 3.83 14.26
CA ALA A 64 -8.40 4.24 15.49
C ALA A 64 -9.11 5.59 15.32
N LEU A 65 -8.48 6.53 14.61
CA LEU A 65 -9.07 7.83 14.30
C LEU A 65 -10.30 7.68 13.38
N PHE A 66 -10.24 6.78 12.40
CA PHE A 66 -11.36 6.47 11.53
C PHE A 66 -12.58 5.93 12.31
N GLU A 67 -12.36 4.97 13.21
CA GLU A 67 -13.42 4.42 14.05
C GLU A 67 -14.02 5.49 14.98
N GLU A 68 -13.19 6.35 15.57
CA GLU A 68 -13.62 7.42 16.46
C GLU A 68 -14.47 8.49 15.73
N GLU A 69 -14.05 8.91 14.53
CA GLU A 69 -14.84 9.85 13.72
C GLU A 69 -16.16 9.23 13.26
N ALA A 70 -16.16 7.95 12.90
CA ALA A 70 -17.39 7.23 12.58
C ALA A 70 -18.34 7.18 13.78
N ARG A 71 -17.83 6.89 14.98
CA ARG A 71 -18.61 6.88 16.21
C ARG A 71 -19.25 8.26 16.47
N LYS A 72 -18.47 9.35 16.41
CA LYS A 72 -18.96 10.72 16.62
C LYS A 72 -20.04 11.11 15.62
N ILE A 73 -19.83 10.79 14.34
CA ILE A 73 -20.82 11.07 13.29
C ILE A 73 -22.06 10.20 13.46
N GLY A 74 -21.88 8.95 13.86
CA GLY A 74 -22.99 8.04 14.16
C GLY A 74 -23.90 8.59 15.27
N GLU A 75 -23.34 8.99 16.40
CA GLU A 75 -24.05 9.59 17.50
C GLU A 75 -24.78 10.89 17.09
N LYS A 76 -24.08 11.78 16.38
CA LYS A 76 -24.62 13.05 15.89
C LYS A 76 -25.79 12.87 14.92
N ARG A 77 -25.73 11.84 14.06
CA ARG A 77 -26.69 11.61 12.98
C ARG A 77 -27.75 10.56 13.28
N GLY A 78 -27.66 9.88 14.41
CA GLY A 78 -28.56 8.79 14.76
C GLY A 78 -28.41 7.58 13.83
N VAL A 79 -27.21 7.28 13.33
CA VAL A 79 -26.88 6.13 12.49
C VAL A 79 -25.82 5.26 13.13
N LYS A 80 -25.83 3.97 12.81
CA LYS A 80 -24.84 3.02 13.27
C LYS A 80 -23.82 2.79 12.17
N PHE A 81 -22.54 2.83 12.51
CA PHE A 81 -21.47 2.30 11.68
C PHE A 81 -21.11 0.90 12.21
N GLU A 82 -20.99 -0.04 11.33
CA GLU A 82 -20.53 -1.40 11.61
C GLU A 82 -19.27 -1.65 10.79
N PHE A 83 -18.22 -2.14 11.45
CA PHE A 83 -16.96 -2.49 10.83
C PHE A 83 -16.78 -4.00 10.89
N ASP A 84 -16.66 -4.62 9.74
CA ASP A 84 -16.36 -6.03 9.61
C ASP A 84 -15.32 -6.26 8.50
N GLY A 85 -14.86 -7.50 8.38
CA GLY A 85 -13.95 -7.88 7.30
C GLY A 85 -12.61 -7.15 7.29
N VAL A 86 -12.12 -6.63 8.42
CA VAL A 86 -10.83 -5.93 8.47
C VAL A 86 -9.70 -6.90 8.18
N ILE A 87 -9.10 -6.77 6.99
CA ILE A 87 -7.91 -7.53 6.59
C ILE A 87 -6.69 -6.71 6.98
N LYS A 88 -5.92 -7.19 7.97
CA LYS A 88 -4.69 -6.54 8.40
C LYS A 88 -3.48 -7.28 7.81
N SER A 89 -2.61 -6.56 7.12
CA SER A 89 -1.28 -7.01 6.77
C SER A 89 -0.25 -6.10 7.42
N GLN A 90 0.78 -6.68 8.00
CA GLN A 90 1.87 -5.89 8.59
C GLN A 90 2.79 -5.39 7.47
N PRO A 91 3.25 -4.12 7.55
CA PRO A 91 4.33 -3.66 6.68
C PRO A 91 5.56 -4.55 6.85
N LEU A 92 6.13 -4.98 5.74
CA LEU A 92 7.36 -5.76 5.76
C LEU A 92 8.58 -4.87 5.55
N ALA A 93 9.52 -4.92 6.49
CA ALA A 93 10.85 -4.43 6.25
C ALA A 93 11.60 -5.39 5.31
N ILE A 94 11.93 -4.93 4.12
CA ILE A 94 12.79 -5.67 3.17
C ILE A 94 14.13 -6.01 3.83
N HIS A 95 14.65 -7.21 3.56
CA HIS A 95 15.93 -7.65 4.12
C HIS A 95 17.06 -6.70 3.68
N LYS A 96 17.64 -6.00 4.66
CA LYS A 96 18.55 -4.87 4.41
C LYS A 96 19.78 -5.29 3.61
N GLU A 97 20.47 -6.34 4.04
CA GLU A 97 21.70 -6.79 3.38
C GLU A 97 21.45 -7.27 1.96
N LEU A 98 20.33 -7.99 1.72
CA LEU A 98 19.95 -8.42 0.38
C LEU A 98 19.63 -7.23 -0.51
N SER A 99 18.90 -6.24 0.00
CA SER A 99 18.61 -5.00 -0.74
C SER A 99 19.88 -4.20 -1.07
N GLU A 100 20.83 -4.14 -0.14
CA GLU A 100 22.12 -3.49 -0.37
C GLU A 100 22.97 -4.24 -1.39
N HIS A 101 23.00 -5.58 -1.30
CA HIS A 101 23.67 -6.42 -2.29
C HIS A 101 23.13 -6.22 -3.71
N LEU A 102 21.79 -6.23 -3.88
CA LEU A 102 21.14 -5.96 -5.16
C LEU A 102 21.53 -4.57 -5.70
N ALA A 103 21.43 -3.55 -4.87
CA ALA A 103 21.76 -2.18 -5.26
C ALA A 103 23.24 -2.02 -5.64
N LYS A 104 24.15 -2.61 -4.88
CA LYS A 104 25.60 -2.58 -5.14
C LYS A 104 25.93 -3.28 -6.46
N SER A 105 25.45 -4.51 -6.64
CA SER A 105 25.72 -5.30 -7.85
C SER A 105 25.21 -4.62 -9.12
N ALA A 106 24.02 -4.02 -9.06
CA ALA A 106 23.47 -3.25 -10.18
C ALA A 106 24.30 -1.98 -10.49
N THR A 107 24.76 -1.27 -9.45
CA THR A 107 25.61 -0.10 -9.61
C THR A 107 26.97 -0.45 -10.23
N GLU A 108 27.59 -1.54 -9.76
CA GLU A 108 28.86 -2.04 -10.31
C GLU A 108 28.74 -2.49 -11.77
N ALA A 109 27.53 -2.93 -12.18
CA ALA A 109 27.19 -3.21 -13.58
C ALA A 109 26.90 -1.95 -14.42
N GLY A 110 27.01 -0.75 -13.85
CA GLY A 110 26.78 0.52 -14.54
C GLY A 110 25.31 0.94 -14.62
N LEU A 111 24.41 0.25 -13.93
CA LEU A 111 23.00 0.58 -13.89
C LEU A 111 22.70 1.70 -12.89
N LYS A 112 21.74 2.56 -13.20
CA LYS A 112 21.25 3.59 -12.27
C LYS A 112 20.26 2.95 -11.28
N VAL A 113 20.55 3.07 -9.99
CA VAL A 113 19.76 2.47 -8.93
C VAL A 113 19.08 3.55 -8.10
N LYS A 114 17.79 3.33 -7.80
CA LYS A 114 17.03 4.13 -6.82
C LYS A 114 16.29 3.17 -5.88
N LYS A 115 16.45 3.36 -4.58
CA LYS A 115 15.64 2.65 -3.57
C LYS A 115 14.30 3.35 -3.42
N LEU A 116 13.23 2.60 -3.50
CA LEU A 116 11.86 3.09 -3.38
C LEU A 116 11.08 2.21 -2.41
N PRO A 117 10.21 2.79 -1.57
CA PRO A 117 9.21 2.00 -0.85
C PRO A 117 8.15 1.50 -1.84
N SER A 118 7.56 0.34 -1.54
CA SER A 118 6.36 -0.11 -2.23
C SER A 118 5.12 0.23 -1.41
N GLY A 119 4.21 0.97 -1.99
CA GLY A 119 2.88 1.20 -1.42
C GLY A 119 1.89 0.06 -1.69
N ALA A 120 2.30 -1.01 -2.39
CA ALA A 120 1.47 -2.16 -2.73
C ALA A 120 1.92 -3.41 -1.96
N GLY A 121 0.98 -4.34 -1.72
CA GLY A 121 1.29 -5.67 -1.25
C GLY A 121 1.92 -6.51 -2.36
N HIS A 122 2.93 -7.31 -1.99
CA HIS A 122 3.62 -8.24 -2.89
C HIS A 122 3.84 -9.57 -2.19
N ASP A 123 3.99 -10.64 -2.94
CA ASP A 123 4.31 -11.99 -2.41
C ASP A 123 5.57 -12.01 -1.55
N THR A 124 6.48 -11.06 -1.78
CA THR A 124 7.67 -10.82 -0.95
C THR A 124 7.33 -10.65 0.54
N VAL A 125 6.17 -10.08 0.86
CA VAL A 125 5.68 -9.93 2.24
C VAL A 125 5.46 -11.29 2.89
N ILE A 126 4.95 -12.27 2.13
CA ILE A 126 4.72 -13.62 2.63
C ILE A 126 6.04 -14.30 2.99
N PHE A 127 7.03 -14.21 2.10
CA PHE A 127 8.37 -14.75 2.37
C PHE A 127 9.02 -14.10 3.58
N GLY A 128 8.98 -12.77 3.67
CA GLY A 128 9.56 -12.06 4.81
C GLY A 128 8.89 -12.37 6.13
N ASN A 129 7.56 -12.51 6.15
CA ASN A 129 6.82 -12.92 7.36
C ASN A 129 7.12 -14.36 7.80
N LEU A 130 7.59 -15.20 6.87
CA LEU A 130 8.11 -16.55 7.17
C LEU A 130 9.58 -16.54 7.61
N GLY A 131 10.20 -15.37 7.75
CA GLY A 131 11.62 -15.24 8.13
C GLY A 131 12.59 -15.53 6.97
N ILE A 132 12.10 -15.60 5.73
CA ILE A 132 12.93 -15.79 4.55
C ILE A 132 13.42 -14.42 4.05
N PRO A 133 14.75 -14.19 3.97
CA PRO A 133 15.28 -12.95 3.42
C PRO A 133 14.75 -12.69 2.00
N ALA A 134 14.07 -11.57 1.82
CA ALA A 134 13.44 -11.23 0.57
C ALA A 134 13.66 -9.76 0.20
N ALA A 135 13.81 -9.49 -1.08
CA ALA A 135 13.90 -8.15 -1.66
C ALA A 135 13.30 -8.13 -3.06
N MET A 136 13.06 -6.94 -3.62
CA MET A 136 12.44 -6.77 -4.92
C MET A 136 13.28 -5.87 -5.82
N ILE A 137 13.25 -6.18 -7.11
CA ILE A 137 13.73 -5.28 -8.17
C ILE A 137 12.48 -4.79 -8.90
N PHE A 138 12.24 -3.47 -8.86
CA PHE A 138 11.19 -2.86 -9.66
C PHE A 138 11.72 -2.58 -11.06
N VAL A 139 10.92 -2.91 -12.06
CA VAL A 139 11.14 -2.52 -13.45
C VAL A 139 10.18 -1.40 -13.79
N ALA A 140 10.66 -0.36 -14.49
CA ALA A 140 9.80 0.74 -14.90
C ALA A 140 8.66 0.22 -15.80
N ASN A 141 7.44 0.65 -15.50
CA ASN A 141 6.27 0.37 -16.31
C ASN A 141 5.53 1.65 -16.69
N GLN A 142 4.69 1.55 -17.70
CA GLN A 142 3.86 2.65 -18.19
C GLN A 142 2.40 2.41 -17.81
N LYS A 143 1.68 3.50 -17.58
CA LYS A 143 0.23 3.52 -17.31
C LYS A 143 -0.20 2.82 -16.01
N GLY A 144 0.74 2.58 -15.08
CA GLY A 144 0.48 1.93 -13.81
C GLY A 144 0.18 0.43 -13.93
N SER A 145 0.04 -0.24 -12.78
CA SER A 145 -0.20 -1.68 -12.70
C SER A 145 -1.67 -2.03 -12.52
N HIS A 146 -2.02 -3.29 -12.75
CA HIS A 146 -3.36 -3.87 -12.60
C HIS A 146 -4.43 -3.26 -13.52
N ASN A 147 -4.05 -2.87 -14.74
CA ASN A 147 -4.99 -2.44 -15.76
C ASN A 147 -4.61 -2.99 -17.14
N PRO A 148 -5.59 -3.10 -18.08
CA PRO A 148 -5.33 -3.71 -19.39
C PRO A 148 -4.40 -2.91 -20.31
N ASN A 149 -4.07 -1.67 -19.94
CA ASN A 149 -3.15 -0.82 -20.70
C ASN A 149 -1.74 -0.79 -20.09
N GLU A 150 -1.49 -1.55 -19.04
CA GLU A 150 -0.15 -1.67 -18.46
C GLU A 150 0.85 -2.10 -19.53
N ALA A 151 1.96 -1.40 -19.64
CA ALA A 151 2.98 -1.65 -20.63
C ALA A 151 4.38 -1.44 -20.05
N MET A 152 5.37 -2.09 -20.64
CA MET A 152 6.77 -1.98 -20.25
C MET A 152 7.63 -1.97 -21.50
N GLU A 153 8.65 -1.14 -21.52
CA GLU A 153 9.65 -1.17 -22.58
C GLU A 153 10.60 -2.35 -22.38
N ILE A 154 10.95 -3.03 -23.49
CA ILE A 154 11.89 -4.16 -23.45
C ILE A 154 13.24 -3.76 -22.88
N THR A 155 13.69 -2.53 -23.13
CA THR A 155 14.93 -1.99 -22.59
C THR A 155 14.92 -1.89 -21.08
N ASP A 156 13.78 -1.53 -20.47
CA ASP A 156 13.63 -1.47 -19.02
C ASP A 156 13.62 -2.89 -18.39
N PHE A 157 12.96 -3.83 -19.07
CA PHE A 157 13.01 -5.23 -18.67
C PHE A 157 14.43 -5.79 -18.69
N ILE A 158 15.20 -5.52 -19.76
CA ILE A 158 16.60 -5.97 -19.88
C ILE A 158 17.43 -5.41 -18.73
N GLN A 159 17.29 -4.13 -18.37
CA GLN A 159 18.02 -3.54 -17.25
C GLN A 159 17.67 -4.22 -15.91
N GLY A 160 16.39 -4.53 -15.68
CA GLY A 160 15.96 -5.29 -14.51
C GLY A 160 16.55 -6.70 -14.46
N ALA A 161 16.55 -7.39 -15.60
CA ALA A 161 17.15 -8.73 -15.74
C ALA A 161 18.68 -8.71 -15.53
N GLU A 162 19.37 -7.70 -16.06
CA GLU A 162 20.80 -7.49 -15.85
C GLU A 162 21.12 -7.22 -14.39
N ALA A 163 20.32 -6.37 -13.71
CA ALA A 163 20.48 -6.14 -12.28
C ALA A 163 20.39 -7.43 -11.47
N LEU A 164 19.37 -8.26 -11.76
CA LEU A 164 19.21 -9.57 -11.11
C LEU A 164 20.38 -10.51 -11.43
N TRP A 165 20.78 -10.58 -12.71
CA TRP A 165 21.89 -11.45 -13.15
C TRP A 165 23.19 -11.11 -12.44
N HIS A 166 23.57 -9.83 -12.38
CA HIS A 166 24.78 -9.38 -11.70
C HIS A 166 24.72 -9.67 -10.20
N ALA A 167 23.57 -9.47 -9.57
CA ALA A 167 23.39 -9.77 -8.15
C ALA A 167 23.52 -11.27 -7.86
N VAL A 168 22.92 -12.13 -8.66
CA VAL A 168 23.03 -13.59 -8.52
C VAL A 168 24.46 -14.06 -8.74
N LYS A 169 25.14 -13.53 -9.76
CA LYS A 169 26.52 -13.87 -10.08
C LYS A 169 27.51 -13.47 -8.97
N ALA A 170 27.26 -12.34 -8.33
CA ALA A 170 28.06 -11.80 -7.25
C ALA A 170 27.60 -12.26 -5.85
N PHE A 171 26.60 -13.16 -5.79
CA PHE A 171 26.03 -13.60 -4.52
C PHE A 171 27.10 -14.33 -3.69
N PRO A 172 27.29 -14.00 -2.41
CA PRO A 172 28.31 -14.64 -1.58
C PRO A 172 27.97 -16.10 -1.36
N VAL A 173 28.99 -16.99 -1.52
CA VAL A 173 28.83 -18.46 -1.39
C VAL A 173 28.36 -18.84 0.04
N GLU A 174 28.72 -18.05 1.04
CA GLU A 174 28.32 -18.26 2.43
C GLU A 174 26.89 -17.76 2.74
N GLY A 175 26.23 -17.17 1.76
CA GLY A 175 24.90 -16.57 1.91
C GLY A 175 24.93 -15.18 2.54
N ILE A 176 23.76 -14.57 2.58
CA ILE A 176 23.47 -13.30 3.28
C ILE A 176 22.85 -13.69 4.62
N ARG A 177 23.34 -13.12 5.71
CA ARG A 177 22.91 -13.43 7.09
C ARG A 177 21.80 -12.51 7.55
#